data_31bcd5436b65a78f138b105dcff3c166
#
_entry.id   31bcd5436b65a78f138b105dcff3c166
#
_cell.length_a   1.000
_cell.length_b   1.000
_cell.length_c   1.000
_cell.angle_alpha   90.00
_cell.angle_beta   90.00
_cell.angle_gamma   90.00
#
_symmetry.space_group_name_H-M   'P 1'
#
loop_
_entity.id
_entity.type
_entity.pdbx_description
1 polymer ?
#
loop_
_entity_poly.entity_id
_entity_poly.type
_entity_poly.pdbx_seq_one_letter_code
_entity_poly.pdbx_strand_id
1 'polypeptide(L)'
;MELIKQKVHMNHCNSRKEVTTTIDTDYNVPDIKPDARSIMQEKGNVVIEEMHLRDGELEIRGALHFTVLYAGEEDVPVCDLAGNTPFYETVKMDCEGVREEEISIQASIEDFRADLINSRKLGIRAVIVFSVAAETIYDGEGAVDVVAEDDVYTKKKTMDITKLLLTKKDTLRVRDECRLPGTKDTIGRILYEDVSLNEIETRCEEDKMIVTGEVDIFVLYLNAEEPAGLGYHECQVPVQGEIPCGGCDETSVLQVKSHIHSYEMEVKPDEDGEDRILDVEVVIAFAISAYGQEQMEVLTDFYSTSKRCTPVYEMSYFENLLLKNRNKSRVDGKILLDESRQPLQIWKVNGEARVDEKRVGKDSVVVEGILDINILYQSSDAQAPLAAAKGMLPFEQEVQIPGVSKDSDIRLDVSVEQISGTLLGENEADIKAVLVLDVLAFENHEEPIISGVEEQEMDMAARAKEPGMVGYVVKPGEQLWDIAKQFYTTSDAIAETNQLEEETLTPGQILLIVKEMEQAG
;
A
#
# COMPACT_ATOMS: atom_id res chain seq x y z
N MET A 1 -14.08 -11.59 40.94
CA MET A 1 -14.58 -11.35 39.58
C MET A 1 -13.49 -11.59 38.58
N GLU A 2 -13.81 -12.16 37.44
CA GLU A 2 -12.85 -12.39 36.32
C GLU A 2 -13.38 -11.72 35.05
N LEU A 3 -12.53 -10.93 34.40
CA LEU A 3 -12.85 -10.29 33.11
C LEU A 3 -12.64 -11.28 31.99
N ILE A 4 -13.63 -11.43 31.11
CA ILE A 4 -13.45 -12.10 29.82
C ILE A 4 -12.94 -11.04 28.84
N LYS A 5 -11.74 -11.28 28.31
CA LYS A 5 -11.09 -10.36 27.38
C LYS A 5 -11.02 -10.98 25.98
N GLN A 6 -11.25 -10.18 24.97
CA GLN A 6 -11.03 -10.52 23.56
C GLN A 6 -9.81 -9.76 23.04
N LYS A 7 -8.93 -10.46 22.33
CA LYS A 7 -7.78 -9.87 21.65
C LYS A 7 -8.11 -9.59 20.20
N VAL A 8 -7.62 -8.45 19.72
CA VAL A 8 -7.75 -8.02 18.34
C VAL A 8 -6.35 -7.76 17.81
N HIS A 9 -5.96 -8.49 16.77
CA HIS A 9 -4.69 -8.27 16.07
C HIS A 9 -4.88 -7.11 15.08
N MET A 10 -4.07 -6.07 15.21
CA MET A 10 -4.09 -4.89 14.37
C MET A 10 -2.68 -4.57 13.88
N ASN A 11 -2.58 -3.84 12.77
CA ASN A 11 -1.30 -3.38 12.26
C ASN A 11 -1.07 -1.93 12.73
N HIS A 12 -0.04 -1.71 13.53
CA HIS A 12 0.32 -0.38 14.01
C HIS A 12 1.57 0.13 13.31
N CYS A 13 1.46 1.28 12.63
CA CYS A 13 2.61 1.94 12.01
C CYS A 13 3.35 2.77 13.06
N ASN A 14 4.46 2.24 13.56
CA ASN A 14 5.26 2.89 14.60
C ASN A 14 6.05 4.09 14.05
N SER A 15 6.56 3.97 12.83
CA SER A 15 7.37 5.01 12.20
C SER A 15 7.32 4.88 10.68
N ARG A 16 7.17 6.03 10.00
CA ARG A 16 7.29 6.13 8.54
C ARG A 16 8.24 7.27 8.21
N LYS A 17 9.25 7.00 7.38
CA LYS A 17 10.23 8.01 6.96
C LYS A 17 10.51 7.89 5.47
N GLU A 18 10.75 9.04 4.87
CA GLU A 18 11.29 9.14 3.52
C GLU A 18 12.69 9.73 3.58
N VAL A 19 13.62 9.09 2.89
CA VAL A 19 15.01 9.51 2.79
C VAL A 19 15.42 9.51 1.34
N THR A 20 16.06 10.59 0.92
CA THR A 20 16.55 10.75 -0.46
C THR A 20 18.05 10.60 -0.49
N THR A 21 18.55 9.75 -1.39
CA THR A 21 19.97 9.62 -1.68
C THR A 21 20.29 9.95 -3.13
N THR A 22 21.48 10.50 -3.37
CA THR A 22 21.92 10.85 -4.73
C THR A 22 23.15 10.01 -5.08
N ILE A 23 23.06 9.32 -6.20
CA ILE A 23 24.19 8.64 -6.84
C ILE A 23 24.71 9.56 -7.93
N ASP A 24 26.01 9.82 -7.93
CA ASP A 24 26.71 10.57 -8.99
C ASP A 24 28.06 9.86 -9.24
N THR A 25 28.15 9.15 -10.35
CA THR A 25 29.32 8.31 -10.67
C THR A 25 29.64 8.29 -12.15
N ASP A 26 30.87 8.00 -12.47
CA ASP A 26 31.34 7.84 -13.84
C ASP A 26 31.38 6.35 -14.22
N TYR A 27 30.95 6.04 -15.45
CA TYR A 27 30.99 4.70 -16.00
C TYR A 27 31.72 4.67 -17.35
N ASN A 28 32.68 3.77 -17.51
CA ASN A 28 33.45 3.67 -18.74
C ASN A 28 32.77 2.74 -19.74
N VAL A 29 32.69 3.16 -21.00
CA VAL A 29 32.25 2.30 -22.10
C VAL A 29 33.31 1.20 -22.29
N PRO A 30 32.96 -0.09 -22.20
CA PRO A 30 33.91 -1.19 -22.38
C PRO A 30 34.60 -1.16 -23.74
N ASP A 31 35.86 -1.58 -23.81
CA ASP A 31 36.68 -1.53 -25.03
C ASP A 31 36.09 -2.32 -26.21
N ILE A 32 35.24 -3.32 -25.94
CA ILE A 32 34.55 -4.13 -26.93
C ILE A 32 33.34 -3.40 -27.59
N LYS A 33 32.90 -2.29 -27.02
CA LYS A 33 31.78 -1.50 -27.50
C LYS A 33 32.29 -0.28 -28.31
N PRO A 34 31.57 0.16 -29.33
CA PRO A 34 31.91 1.39 -30.09
C PRO A 34 31.91 2.64 -29.21
N ASP A 35 32.64 3.64 -29.64
CA ASP A 35 32.64 4.96 -29.02
C ASP A 35 31.24 5.59 -29.09
N ALA A 36 30.81 6.20 -27.99
CA ALA A 36 29.51 6.83 -27.89
C ALA A 36 29.53 8.25 -28.45
N ARG A 37 28.53 8.57 -29.32
CA ARG A 37 28.34 9.90 -29.90
C ARG A 37 27.24 10.69 -29.16
N SER A 38 26.15 10.06 -28.86
CA SER A 38 25.02 10.66 -28.13
C SER A 38 24.19 9.59 -27.43
N ILE A 39 23.61 9.95 -26.31
CA ILE A 39 22.66 9.07 -25.57
C ILE A 39 21.30 9.18 -26.25
N MET A 40 20.64 8.04 -26.42
CA MET A 40 19.33 7.93 -27.06
C MET A 40 18.25 7.61 -26.03
N GLN A 41 18.51 6.67 -25.14
CA GLN A 41 17.58 6.22 -24.11
C GLN A 41 18.35 5.80 -22.87
N GLU A 42 17.76 6.04 -21.70
CA GLU A 42 18.33 5.64 -20.42
C GLU A 42 17.24 5.12 -19.49
N LYS A 43 17.55 4.08 -18.73
CA LYS A 43 16.66 3.51 -17.71
C LYS A 43 17.47 3.09 -16.51
N GLY A 44 17.01 3.47 -15.33
CA GLY A 44 17.54 3.00 -14.05
C GLY A 44 16.55 2.07 -13.34
N ASN A 45 17.07 1.16 -12.54
CA ASN A 45 16.29 0.32 -11.62
C ASN A 45 17.06 0.14 -10.32
N VAL A 46 16.40 0.31 -9.19
CA VAL A 46 17.00 0.14 -7.86
C VAL A 46 16.67 -1.24 -7.33
N VAL A 47 17.72 -1.97 -6.94
CA VAL A 47 17.59 -3.27 -6.30
C VAL A 47 18.16 -3.16 -4.88
N ILE A 48 17.33 -3.43 -3.87
CA ILE A 48 17.75 -3.56 -2.48
C ILE A 48 18.22 -5.01 -2.29
N GLU A 49 19.50 -5.18 -1.91
CA GLU A 49 20.12 -6.50 -1.74
C GLU A 49 20.09 -6.95 -0.27
N GLU A 50 20.36 -6.02 0.65
CA GLU A 50 20.44 -6.30 2.08
C GLU A 50 19.86 -5.16 2.89
N MET A 51 19.28 -5.51 4.02
CA MET A 51 18.71 -4.59 4.99
C MET A 51 19.06 -5.09 6.39
N HIS A 52 19.57 -4.22 7.27
CA HIS A 52 19.89 -4.56 8.66
C HIS A 52 19.48 -3.45 9.62
N LEU A 53 18.73 -3.83 10.67
CA LEU A 53 18.36 -2.93 11.75
C LEU A 53 19.33 -3.08 12.91
N ARG A 54 20.03 -1.98 13.28
CA ARG A 54 20.96 -1.93 14.42
C ARG A 54 20.81 -0.64 15.20
N ASP A 55 20.59 -0.74 16.50
CA ASP A 55 20.56 0.39 17.43
C ASP A 55 19.66 1.57 16.98
N GLY A 56 18.50 1.27 16.36
CA GLY A 56 17.58 2.28 15.84
C GLY A 56 18.00 2.91 14.50
N GLU A 57 19.03 2.37 13.86
CA GLU A 57 19.47 2.75 12.52
C GLU A 57 19.24 1.58 11.55
N LEU A 58 18.56 1.85 10.44
CA LEU A 58 18.35 0.90 9.37
C LEU A 58 19.41 1.11 8.30
N GLU A 59 20.29 0.13 8.14
CA GLU A 59 21.28 0.08 7.07
C GLU A 59 20.66 -0.57 5.84
N ILE A 60 20.72 0.12 4.69
CA ILE A 60 20.20 -0.34 3.40
C ILE A 60 21.38 -0.45 2.44
N ARG A 61 21.54 -1.61 1.83
CA ARG A 61 22.54 -1.86 0.78
C ARG A 61 21.84 -2.34 -0.47
N GLY A 62 22.36 -1.91 -1.62
CA GLY A 62 21.82 -2.32 -2.89
C GLY A 62 22.63 -1.77 -4.05
N ALA A 63 22.07 -1.90 -5.24
CA ALA A 63 22.66 -1.40 -6.46
C ALA A 63 21.63 -0.67 -7.33
N LEU A 64 22.06 0.42 -7.94
CA LEU A 64 21.39 1.03 -9.07
C LEU A 64 21.85 0.29 -10.33
N HIS A 65 20.96 -0.51 -10.91
CA HIS A 65 21.16 -1.09 -12.24
C HIS A 65 20.70 -0.09 -13.29
N PHE A 66 21.43 0.02 -14.37
CA PHE A 66 21.05 0.93 -15.46
C PHE A 66 21.33 0.33 -16.83
N THR A 67 20.52 0.75 -17.79
CA THR A 67 20.70 0.47 -19.22
C THR A 67 20.67 1.78 -19.99
N VAL A 68 21.62 1.97 -20.86
CA VAL A 68 21.73 3.15 -21.73
C VAL A 68 21.81 2.68 -23.18
N LEU A 69 20.94 3.22 -24.02
CA LEU A 69 21.08 3.12 -25.49
C LEU A 69 21.77 4.39 -26.00
N TYR A 70 22.79 4.20 -26.80
CA TYR A 70 23.56 5.31 -27.37
C TYR A 70 23.85 5.12 -28.87
N ALA A 71 24.01 6.23 -29.59
CA ALA A 71 24.51 6.21 -30.93
C ALA A 71 26.00 5.90 -30.94
N GLY A 72 26.39 4.82 -31.62
CA GLY A 72 27.79 4.48 -31.82
C GLY A 72 28.46 5.33 -32.89
N GLU A 73 29.79 5.25 -33.00
CA GLU A 73 30.53 5.76 -34.14
C GLU A 73 30.47 4.75 -35.31
N GLU A 74 30.56 5.29 -36.54
CA GLU A 74 30.59 4.55 -37.80
C GLU A 74 29.35 3.71 -38.10
N ASP A 75 29.48 2.41 -38.35
CA ASP A 75 28.44 1.55 -38.95
C ASP A 75 27.45 0.91 -37.91
N VAL A 76 27.54 1.27 -36.65
CA VAL A 76 26.66 0.73 -35.60
C VAL A 76 25.76 1.84 -35.04
N PRO A 77 24.54 2.01 -35.59
CA PRO A 77 23.70 3.16 -35.29
C PRO A 77 23.16 3.17 -33.85
N VAL A 78 22.98 1.99 -33.22
CA VAL A 78 22.48 1.86 -31.84
C VAL A 78 23.27 0.80 -31.07
N CYS A 79 23.75 1.18 -29.91
CA CYS A 79 24.47 0.33 -28.97
C CYS A 79 23.77 0.35 -27.62
N ASP A 80 23.84 -0.76 -26.94
CA ASP A 80 23.40 -0.91 -25.54
C ASP A 80 24.59 -0.85 -24.59
N LEU A 81 24.39 -0.35 -23.39
CA LEU A 81 25.33 -0.39 -22.27
C LEU A 81 24.54 -0.66 -20.99
N ALA A 82 24.82 -1.78 -20.33
CA ALA A 82 24.27 -2.08 -19.02
C ALA A 82 25.36 -2.02 -17.96
N GLY A 83 25.02 -1.52 -16.81
CA GLY A 83 25.93 -1.43 -15.67
C GLY A 83 25.19 -1.39 -14.34
N ASN A 84 25.97 -1.39 -13.26
CA ASN A 84 25.43 -1.19 -11.93
C ASN A 84 26.35 -0.31 -11.10
N THR A 85 25.77 0.36 -10.12
CA THR A 85 26.49 1.16 -9.13
C THR A 85 25.97 0.83 -7.74
N PRO A 86 26.80 0.31 -6.83
CA PRO A 86 26.37 0.01 -5.47
C PRO A 86 26.09 1.28 -4.69
N PHE A 87 25.13 1.22 -3.77
CA PHE A 87 24.86 2.27 -2.81
C PHE A 87 24.73 1.72 -1.39
N TYR A 88 24.93 2.60 -0.43
CA TYR A 88 24.75 2.35 0.99
C TYR A 88 24.06 3.56 1.61
N GLU A 89 22.95 3.31 2.33
CA GLU A 89 22.19 4.36 3.01
C GLU A 89 21.87 3.94 4.45
N THR A 90 21.76 4.93 5.35
CA THR A 90 21.40 4.70 6.75
C THR A 90 20.22 5.59 7.13
N VAL A 91 19.15 4.97 7.59
CA VAL A 91 17.92 5.67 8.00
C VAL A 91 17.73 5.53 9.51
N LYS A 92 17.69 6.67 10.22
CA LYS A 92 17.35 6.67 11.65
C LYS A 92 15.85 6.44 11.82
N MET A 93 15.49 5.38 12.55
CA MET A 93 14.12 4.98 12.81
C MET A 93 13.82 5.04 14.30
N ASP A 94 12.66 5.60 14.67
CA ASP A 94 12.12 5.42 16.01
C ASP A 94 11.39 4.07 16.05
N CYS A 95 12.15 3.00 16.34
CA CYS A 95 11.65 1.63 16.26
C CYS A 95 12.09 0.81 17.48
N GLU A 96 11.84 1.35 18.68
CA GLU A 96 12.09 0.60 19.92
C GLU A 96 11.20 -0.65 19.95
N GLY A 97 11.83 -1.83 19.99
CA GLY A 97 11.11 -3.11 20.01
C GLY A 97 10.66 -3.65 18.65
N VAL A 98 10.89 -2.95 17.54
CA VAL A 98 10.57 -3.41 16.18
C VAL A 98 11.63 -4.41 15.70
N ARG A 99 11.17 -5.49 15.06
CA ARG A 99 12.05 -6.48 14.42
C ARG A 99 12.29 -6.11 12.95
N GLU A 100 13.41 -6.56 12.40
CA GLU A 100 13.80 -6.32 11.01
C GLU A 100 12.73 -6.78 10.00
N GLU A 101 12.05 -7.89 10.30
CA GLU A 101 10.96 -8.47 9.48
C GLU A 101 9.71 -7.57 9.41
N GLU A 102 9.54 -6.68 10.39
CA GLU A 102 8.43 -5.73 10.52
C GLU A 102 8.70 -4.41 9.80
N ILE A 103 9.87 -4.31 9.13
CA ILE A 103 10.23 -3.14 8.33
C ILE A 103 9.95 -3.41 6.85
N SER A 104 9.25 -2.50 6.24
CA SER A 104 9.04 -2.44 4.80
C SER A 104 9.81 -1.29 4.18
N ILE A 105 10.49 -1.54 3.06
CA ILE A 105 11.18 -0.51 2.29
C ILE A 105 10.64 -0.54 0.86
N GLN A 106 10.35 0.63 0.35
CA GLN A 106 10.08 0.85 -1.06
C GLN A 106 11.09 1.87 -1.58
N ALA A 107 11.78 1.53 -2.66
CA ALA A 107 12.69 2.42 -3.35
C ALA A 107 12.05 2.86 -4.68
N SER A 108 12.12 4.14 -4.98
CA SER A 108 11.73 4.73 -6.26
C SER A 108 12.83 5.65 -6.77
N ILE A 109 12.93 5.79 -8.09
CA ILE A 109 13.86 6.72 -8.73
C ILE A 109 13.07 8.00 -9.04
N GLU A 110 13.44 9.11 -8.43
CA GLU A 110 12.83 10.42 -8.70
C GLU A 110 13.41 11.07 -9.96
N ASP A 111 14.70 10.94 -10.20
CA ASP A 111 15.38 11.43 -11.41
C ASP A 111 16.50 10.45 -11.79
N PHE A 112 16.60 10.13 -13.07
CA PHE A 112 17.70 9.35 -13.61
C PHE A 112 18.21 9.99 -14.90
N ARG A 113 19.54 10.19 -14.96
CA ARG A 113 20.21 10.78 -16.13
C ARG A 113 21.53 10.08 -16.40
N ALA A 114 21.75 9.84 -17.67
CA ALA A 114 23.05 9.46 -18.19
C ALA A 114 23.53 10.55 -19.16
N ASP A 115 24.67 11.15 -18.87
CA ASP A 115 25.26 12.21 -19.67
C ASP A 115 26.59 11.74 -20.28
N LEU A 116 26.86 12.12 -21.52
CA LEU A 116 28.11 11.80 -22.18
C LEU A 116 29.21 12.78 -21.72
N ILE A 117 30.19 12.29 -20.95
CA ILE A 117 31.37 13.09 -20.56
C ILE A 117 32.38 13.15 -21.71
N ASN A 118 32.61 12.02 -22.35
CA ASN A 118 33.38 11.87 -23.61
C ASN A 118 32.97 10.56 -24.31
N SER A 119 33.50 10.26 -25.51
CA SER A 119 33.08 9.08 -26.28
C SER A 119 33.26 7.74 -25.57
N ARG A 120 34.06 7.67 -24.50
CA ARG A 120 34.35 6.45 -23.73
C ARG A 120 33.89 6.52 -22.29
N LYS A 121 33.19 7.59 -21.89
CA LYS A 121 32.85 7.81 -20.47
C LYS A 121 31.48 8.47 -20.33
N LEU A 122 30.63 7.86 -19.54
CA LEU A 122 29.29 8.35 -19.16
C LEU A 122 29.30 8.82 -17.71
N GLY A 123 28.60 9.92 -17.43
CA GLY A 123 28.19 10.31 -16.09
C GLY A 123 26.82 9.73 -15.79
N ILE A 124 26.70 8.96 -14.74
CA ILE A 124 25.43 8.37 -14.26
C ILE A 124 25.00 9.09 -13.01
N ARG A 125 23.84 9.71 -13.04
CA ARG A 125 23.24 10.40 -11.90
C ARG A 125 21.84 9.87 -11.64
N ALA A 126 21.56 9.55 -10.37
CA ALA A 126 20.23 9.15 -9.92
C ALA A 126 19.87 9.80 -8.59
N VAL A 127 18.62 10.17 -8.44
CA VAL A 127 18.01 10.57 -7.16
C VAL A 127 17.05 9.44 -6.78
N ILE A 128 17.35 8.78 -5.66
CA ILE A 128 16.58 7.63 -5.17
C ILE A 128 15.88 8.05 -3.88
N VAL A 129 14.57 7.79 -3.80
CA VAL A 129 13.76 7.98 -2.59
C VAL A 129 13.47 6.63 -1.97
N PHE A 130 13.83 6.48 -0.70
CA PHE A 130 13.49 5.32 0.13
C PHE A 130 12.34 5.69 1.04
N SER A 131 11.18 5.06 0.86
CA SER A 131 10.06 5.12 1.79
C SER A 131 10.15 3.92 2.73
N VAL A 132 10.46 4.17 3.99
CA VAL A 132 10.67 3.15 5.02
C VAL A 132 9.52 3.22 6.00
N ALA A 133 8.86 2.10 6.29
CA ALA A 133 7.83 1.99 7.31
C ALA A 133 8.13 0.82 8.25
N ALA A 134 8.03 1.09 9.56
CA ALA A 134 8.07 0.09 10.62
C ALA A 134 6.64 -0.18 11.09
N GLU A 135 6.15 -1.37 10.82
CA GLU A 135 4.78 -1.78 11.13
C GLU A 135 4.81 -3.00 12.03
N THR A 136 4.27 -2.86 13.25
CA THR A 136 4.20 -3.95 14.22
C THR A 136 2.77 -4.46 14.36
N ILE A 137 2.65 -5.74 14.70
CA ILE A 137 1.36 -6.29 15.10
C ILE A 137 1.11 -5.85 16.54
N TYR A 138 0.04 -5.11 16.73
CA TYR A 138 -0.46 -4.69 18.04
C TYR A 138 -1.67 -5.54 18.42
N ASP A 139 -1.61 -6.14 19.63
CA ASP A 139 -2.72 -6.89 20.20
C ASP A 139 -3.52 -5.97 21.12
N GLY A 140 -4.59 -5.36 20.61
CA GLY A 140 -5.57 -4.66 21.42
C GLY A 140 -6.36 -5.66 22.26
N GLU A 141 -6.47 -5.43 23.58
CA GLU A 141 -7.35 -6.21 24.44
C GLU A 141 -8.55 -5.37 24.85
N GLY A 142 -9.76 -5.91 24.76
CA GLY A 142 -10.97 -5.33 25.31
C GLY A 142 -11.70 -6.32 26.20
N ALA A 143 -12.15 -5.88 27.40
CA ALA A 143 -13.06 -6.68 28.19
C ALA A 143 -14.42 -6.74 27.48
N VAL A 144 -14.94 -7.94 27.26
CA VAL A 144 -16.23 -8.18 26.59
C VAL A 144 -17.30 -8.64 27.54
N ASP A 145 -16.89 -9.22 28.71
CA ASP A 145 -17.80 -9.65 29.75
C ASP A 145 -17.08 -9.78 31.08
N VAL A 146 -17.89 -10.02 32.13
CA VAL A 146 -17.40 -10.30 33.49
C VAL A 146 -18.08 -11.53 34.03
N VAL A 147 -17.32 -12.44 34.63
CA VAL A 147 -17.82 -13.61 35.35
C VAL A 147 -17.66 -13.37 36.83
N ALA A 148 -18.75 -13.55 37.58
CA ALA A 148 -18.77 -13.45 39.04
C ALA A 148 -19.69 -14.51 39.64
N GLU A 149 -19.49 -14.83 40.92
CA GLU A 149 -20.40 -15.70 41.70
C GLU A 149 -21.67 -14.95 42.10
N ASP A 150 -21.58 -13.63 42.19
CA ASP A 150 -22.66 -12.74 42.59
C ASP A 150 -23.34 -12.09 41.39
N ASP A 151 -24.51 -11.46 41.58
CA ASP A 151 -25.22 -10.72 40.55
C ASP A 151 -24.41 -9.50 40.09
N VAL A 152 -24.05 -9.48 38.79
CA VAL A 152 -23.32 -8.40 38.13
C VAL A 152 -24.12 -7.91 36.96
N TYR A 153 -24.24 -6.59 36.87
CA TYR A 153 -24.89 -5.89 35.76
C TYR A 153 -23.83 -5.25 34.88
N THR A 154 -23.94 -5.46 33.59
CA THR A 154 -22.94 -5.02 32.60
C THR A 154 -23.54 -4.02 31.61
N LYS A 155 -22.77 -3.01 31.24
CA LYS A 155 -23.07 -2.07 30.17
C LYS A 155 -22.07 -2.26 29.06
N LYS A 156 -22.56 -2.54 27.85
CA LYS A 156 -21.73 -2.83 26.68
C LYS A 156 -21.97 -1.79 25.57
N LYS A 157 -20.96 -1.58 24.74
CA LYS A 157 -20.99 -0.77 23.52
C LYS A 157 -20.53 -1.64 22.35
N THR A 158 -21.28 -1.64 21.26
CA THR A 158 -20.83 -2.29 20.03
C THR A 158 -19.91 -1.34 19.27
N MET A 159 -18.78 -1.86 18.81
CA MET A 159 -17.79 -1.15 18.01
C MET A 159 -17.49 -1.95 16.75
N ASP A 160 -17.40 -1.27 15.62
CA ASP A 160 -16.85 -1.85 14.40
C ASP A 160 -15.32 -1.78 14.50
N ILE A 161 -14.67 -2.91 14.30
CA ILE A 161 -13.21 -3.04 14.37
C ILE A 161 -12.68 -3.78 13.16
N THR A 162 -11.47 -3.44 12.77
CA THR A 162 -10.74 -4.13 11.70
C THR A 162 -9.58 -4.89 12.31
N LYS A 163 -9.51 -6.18 12.01
CA LYS A 163 -8.40 -7.04 12.43
C LYS A 163 -7.52 -7.41 11.26
N LEU A 164 -6.23 -7.50 11.49
CA LEU A 164 -5.28 -8.09 10.57
C LEU A 164 -5.42 -9.62 10.61
N LEU A 165 -5.82 -10.23 9.50
CA LEU A 165 -5.95 -11.68 9.36
C LEU A 165 -4.60 -12.33 9.09
N LEU A 166 -3.86 -11.75 8.14
CA LEU A 166 -2.50 -12.17 7.81
C LEU A 166 -1.69 -11.05 7.17
N THR A 167 -0.37 -11.14 7.31
CA THR A 167 0.59 -10.43 6.45
C THR A 167 1.64 -11.44 5.97
N LYS A 168 1.97 -11.42 4.68
CA LYS A 168 2.96 -12.33 4.10
C LYS A 168 3.55 -11.77 2.81
N LYS A 169 4.72 -12.29 2.46
CA LYS A 169 5.34 -12.11 1.14
C LYS A 169 5.30 -13.44 0.41
N ASP A 170 5.00 -13.41 -0.90
CA ASP A 170 4.95 -14.59 -1.74
C ASP A 170 5.35 -14.25 -3.17
N THR A 171 5.58 -15.24 -4.02
CA THR A 171 5.94 -15.04 -5.41
C THR A 171 5.09 -15.91 -6.34
N LEU A 172 4.78 -15.37 -7.52
CA LEU A 172 4.15 -16.10 -8.61
C LEU A 172 5.09 -16.13 -9.80
N ARG A 173 5.34 -17.33 -10.35
CA ARG A 173 6.13 -17.52 -11.56
C ARG A 173 5.20 -17.69 -12.75
N VAL A 174 5.44 -16.88 -13.78
CA VAL A 174 4.70 -16.91 -15.05
C VAL A 174 5.68 -17.21 -16.16
N ARG A 175 5.34 -18.13 -17.07
CA ARG A 175 6.14 -18.45 -18.24
C ARG A 175 5.26 -18.59 -19.47
N ASP A 176 5.66 -17.94 -20.56
CA ASP A 176 4.97 -17.99 -21.85
C ASP A 176 5.92 -17.69 -23.01
N GLU A 177 5.47 -17.94 -24.23
CA GLU A 177 6.19 -17.65 -25.45
C GLU A 177 5.51 -16.50 -26.23
N CYS A 178 6.27 -15.45 -26.51
CA CYS A 178 5.85 -14.37 -27.39
C CYS A 178 6.41 -14.62 -28.79
N ARG A 179 5.55 -14.63 -29.82
CA ARG A 179 5.95 -14.86 -31.21
C ARG A 179 5.92 -13.59 -32.02
N LEU A 180 7.00 -13.30 -32.73
CA LEU A 180 7.05 -12.22 -33.69
C LEU A 180 6.15 -12.54 -34.89
N PRO A 181 5.33 -11.58 -35.37
CA PRO A 181 4.60 -11.72 -36.62
C PRO A 181 5.55 -11.95 -37.80
N GLY A 182 5.15 -12.80 -38.76
CA GLY A 182 5.95 -13.06 -39.97
C GLY A 182 6.25 -11.86 -40.88
N THR A 183 5.62 -10.71 -40.57
CA THR A 183 5.89 -9.42 -41.24
C THR A 183 7.05 -8.64 -40.64
N LYS A 184 7.57 -9.08 -39.48
CA LYS A 184 8.74 -8.47 -38.85
C LYS A 184 9.99 -9.29 -39.15
N ASP A 185 11.14 -8.62 -39.15
CA ASP A 185 12.43 -9.26 -39.35
C ASP A 185 12.81 -10.12 -38.14
N THR A 186 13.64 -11.12 -38.34
CA THR A 186 14.14 -12.02 -37.30
C THR A 186 15.04 -11.31 -36.29
N ILE A 187 15.04 -11.78 -35.05
CA ILE A 187 15.83 -11.20 -33.97
C ILE A 187 17.30 -11.63 -34.11
N GLY A 188 18.19 -10.69 -34.38
CA GLY A 188 19.63 -10.94 -34.32
C GLY A 188 20.19 -10.78 -32.91
N ARG A 189 19.88 -9.65 -32.25
CA ARG A 189 20.31 -9.36 -30.87
C ARG A 189 19.38 -8.36 -30.22
N ILE A 190 18.92 -8.65 -29.01
CA ILE A 190 18.17 -7.70 -28.18
C ILE A 190 19.12 -6.61 -27.67
N LEU A 191 18.69 -5.36 -27.82
CA LEU A 191 19.39 -4.16 -27.35
C LEU A 191 18.78 -3.58 -26.08
N TYR A 192 17.46 -3.68 -25.97
CA TYR A 192 16.74 -3.11 -24.84
C TYR A 192 15.48 -3.92 -24.57
N GLU A 193 15.20 -4.10 -23.29
CA GLU A 193 14.04 -4.81 -22.79
C GLU A 193 13.31 -3.90 -21.80
N ASP A 194 11.99 -3.92 -21.88
CA ASP A 194 11.12 -3.29 -20.89
C ASP A 194 10.01 -4.26 -20.54
N VAL A 195 9.93 -4.60 -19.26
CA VAL A 195 8.96 -5.54 -18.72
C VAL A 195 8.22 -4.84 -17.58
N SER A 196 6.90 -4.81 -17.65
CA SER A 196 6.06 -4.14 -16.65
C SER A 196 4.81 -4.95 -16.34
N LEU A 197 4.28 -4.79 -15.13
CA LEU A 197 3.01 -5.37 -14.72
C LEU A 197 1.87 -4.50 -15.23
N ASN A 198 0.83 -5.12 -15.75
CA ASN A 198 -0.37 -4.44 -16.23
C ASN A 198 -1.63 -5.12 -15.69
N GLU A 199 -2.63 -4.32 -15.31
CA GLU A 199 -3.95 -4.76 -14.86
C GLU A 199 -3.92 -5.88 -13.80
N ILE A 200 -2.95 -5.85 -12.87
CA ILE A 200 -2.91 -6.84 -11.79
C ILE A 200 -4.12 -6.65 -10.88
N GLU A 201 -4.97 -7.66 -10.87
CA GLU A 201 -6.16 -7.73 -10.02
C GLU A 201 -6.04 -8.90 -9.04
N THR A 202 -6.47 -8.68 -7.82
CA THR A 202 -6.44 -9.68 -6.76
C THR A 202 -7.80 -9.76 -6.07
N ARG A 203 -8.25 -10.98 -5.76
CA ARG A 203 -9.46 -11.22 -4.98
C ARG A 203 -9.26 -12.38 -4.01
N CYS A 204 -9.89 -12.29 -2.85
CA CYS A 204 -9.94 -13.42 -1.92
C CYS A 204 -11.00 -14.42 -2.33
N GLU A 205 -10.67 -15.69 -2.17
CA GLU A 205 -11.57 -16.82 -2.06
C GLU A 205 -11.24 -17.54 -0.74
N GLU A 206 -11.94 -18.61 -0.39
CA GLU A 206 -11.70 -19.35 0.84
C GLU A 206 -10.24 -19.86 0.90
N ASP A 207 -9.49 -19.36 1.90
CA ASP A 207 -8.08 -19.65 2.19
C ASP A 207 -7.07 -19.36 1.06
N LYS A 208 -7.44 -18.59 0.04
CA LYS A 208 -6.55 -18.24 -1.07
C LYS A 208 -6.84 -16.87 -1.69
N MET A 209 -5.83 -16.30 -2.31
CA MET A 209 -5.92 -15.13 -3.16
C MET A 209 -5.74 -15.56 -4.62
N ILE A 210 -6.69 -15.18 -5.46
CA ILE A 210 -6.60 -15.32 -6.92
C ILE A 210 -5.92 -14.07 -7.47
N VAL A 211 -4.96 -14.27 -8.35
CA VAL A 211 -4.24 -13.22 -9.07
C VAL A 211 -4.54 -13.36 -10.55
N THR A 212 -4.93 -12.27 -11.19
CA THR A 212 -5.08 -12.16 -12.65
C THR A 212 -4.45 -10.87 -13.15
N GLY A 213 -4.07 -10.81 -14.41
CA GLY A 213 -3.48 -9.63 -15.03
C GLY A 213 -2.63 -9.97 -16.23
N GLU A 214 -1.71 -9.08 -16.57
CA GLU A 214 -0.82 -9.22 -17.71
C GLU A 214 0.59 -8.71 -17.36
N VAL A 215 1.58 -9.25 -18.06
CA VAL A 215 2.94 -8.69 -18.13
C VAL A 215 3.11 -8.11 -19.51
N ASP A 216 3.32 -6.81 -19.59
CA ASP A 216 3.66 -6.12 -20.83
C ASP A 216 5.15 -6.23 -21.09
N ILE A 217 5.51 -6.66 -22.29
CA ILE A 217 6.89 -6.85 -22.72
C ILE A 217 7.13 -6.04 -23.98
N PHE A 218 8.17 -5.24 -23.95
CA PHE A 218 8.70 -4.54 -25.10
C PHE A 218 10.16 -4.92 -25.31
N VAL A 219 10.53 -5.28 -26.53
CA VAL A 219 11.92 -5.53 -26.92
C VAL A 219 12.29 -4.69 -28.14
N LEU A 220 13.48 -4.09 -28.07
CA LEU A 220 14.15 -3.45 -29.18
C LEU A 220 15.32 -4.35 -29.60
N TYR A 221 15.44 -4.67 -30.89
CA TYR A 221 16.45 -5.61 -31.36
C TYR A 221 17.10 -5.16 -32.69
N LEU A 222 18.30 -5.68 -32.93
CA LEU A 222 18.93 -5.65 -34.26
C LEU A 222 18.40 -6.82 -35.07
N ASN A 223 18.12 -6.55 -36.35
CA ASN A 223 17.70 -7.57 -37.29
C ASN A 223 18.85 -8.53 -37.59
N ALA A 224 18.54 -9.83 -37.75
CA ALA A 224 19.56 -10.84 -38.02
C ALA A 224 20.12 -10.69 -39.45
N GLU A 225 19.28 -10.30 -40.42
CA GLU A 225 19.66 -10.19 -41.85
C GLU A 225 20.32 -8.84 -42.18
N GLU A 226 19.86 -7.76 -41.52
CA GLU A 226 20.42 -6.41 -41.68
C GLU A 226 20.99 -5.94 -40.34
N PRO A 227 22.30 -6.09 -40.09
CA PRO A 227 22.88 -5.75 -38.77
C PRO A 227 22.73 -4.28 -38.37
N ALA A 228 22.42 -3.37 -39.29
CA ALA A 228 22.08 -1.98 -38.99
C ALA A 228 20.56 -1.73 -38.88
N GLY A 229 19.74 -2.71 -39.24
CA GLY A 229 18.28 -2.64 -39.11
C GLY A 229 17.80 -2.78 -37.68
N LEU A 230 16.92 -1.89 -37.28
CA LEU A 230 16.27 -1.92 -35.97
C LEU A 230 14.84 -2.43 -36.09
N GLY A 231 14.48 -3.36 -35.20
CA GLY A 231 13.12 -3.82 -35.02
C GLY A 231 12.67 -3.67 -33.56
N TYR A 232 11.38 -3.61 -33.35
CA TYR A 232 10.80 -3.71 -32.01
C TYR A 232 9.62 -4.68 -32.02
N HIS A 233 9.35 -5.25 -30.87
CA HIS A 233 8.18 -6.09 -30.67
C HIS A 233 7.56 -5.82 -29.29
N GLU A 234 6.23 -5.77 -29.26
CA GLU A 234 5.45 -5.70 -28.04
C GLU A 234 4.57 -6.94 -27.96
N CYS A 235 4.50 -7.53 -26.79
CA CYS A 235 3.61 -8.64 -26.49
C CYS A 235 3.14 -8.59 -25.03
N GLN A 236 2.08 -9.33 -24.74
CA GLN A 236 1.51 -9.46 -23.42
C GLN A 236 1.50 -10.93 -23.02
N VAL A 237 1.90 -11.18 -21.79
CA VAL A 237 1.89 -12.52 -21.19
C VAL A 237 0.81 -12.52 -20.08
N PRO A 238 -0.21 -13.39 -20.18
CA PRO A 238 -1.26 -13.43 -19.19
C PRO A 238 -0.74 -13.95 -17.85
N VAL A 239 -1.14 -13.28 -16.77
CA VAL A 239 -0.88 -13.67 -15.39
C VAL A 239 -2.12 -14.32 -14.83
N GLN A 240 -2.02 -15.56 -14.40
CA GLN A 240 -3.06 -16.26 -13.68
C GLN A 240 -2.43 -17.17 -12.63
N GLY A 241 -2.86 -17.02 -11.37
CA GLY A 241 -2.33 -17.85 -10.30
C GLY A 241 -3.13 -17.78 -9.02
N GLU A 242 -2.79 -18.67 -8.10
CA GLU A 242 -3.37 -18.75 -6.77
C GLU A 242 -2.25 -18.65 -5.72
N ILE A 243 -2.46 -17.83 -4.70
CA ILE A 243 -1.55 -17.69 -3.57
C ILE A 243 -2.31 -18.11 -2.30
N PRO A 244 -1.82 -19.09 -1.51
CA PRO A 244 -2.49 -19.49 -0.27
C PRO A 244 -2.60 -18.33 0.73
N CYS A 245 -3.79 -18.07 1.25
CA CYS A 245 -4.08 -17.00 2.22
C CYS A 245 -5.00 -17.55 3.32
N GLY A 246 -4.45 -18.37 4.23
CA GLY A 246 -5.24 -19.05 5.26
C GLY A 246 -5.98 -18.07 6.17
N GLY A 247 -7.26 -18.34 6.40
CA GLY A 247 -8.16 -17.52 7.20
C GLY A 247 -8.80 -16.35 6.47
N CYS A 248 -8.56 -16.21 5.17
CA CYS A 248 -9.24 -15.22 4.32
C CYS A 248 -10.46 -15.82 3.63
N ASP A 249 -11.42 -14.97 3.33
CA ASP A 249 -12.64 -15.30 2.60
C ASP A 249 -13.02 -14.16 1.62
N GLU A 250 -14.15 -14.29 0.95
CA GLU A 250 -14.65 -13.30 -0.02
C GLU A 250 -14.95 -11.93 0.61
N THR A 251 -15.13 -11.84 1.93
CA THR A 251 -15.39 -10.59 2.67
C THR A 251 -14.12 -9.90 3.11
N SER A 252 -12.98 -10.59 3.04
CA SER A 252 -11.69 -10.09 3.45
C SER A 252 -11.19 -8.99 2.53
N VAL A 253 -10.67 -7.91 3.12
CA VAL A 253 -10.12 -6.77 2.40
C VAL A 253 -8.62 -6.96 2.21
N LEU A 254 -8.18 -7.03 0.95
CA LEU A 254 -6.78 -7.18 0.61
C LEU A 254 -6.10 -5.83 0.36
N GLN A 255 -4.91 -5.66 0.91
CA GLN A 255 -3.91 -4.70 0.47
C GLN A 255 -2.76 -5.49 -0.16
N VAL A 256 -2.54 -5.31 -1.46
CA VAL A 256 -1.54 -6.08 -2.19
C VAL A 256 -0.64 -5.12 -2.95
N LYS A 257 0.67 -5.23 -2.71
CA LYS A 257 1.69 -4.58 -3.54
C LYS A 257 2.39 -5.65 -4.37
N SER A 258 2.49 -5.43 -5.67
CA SER A 258 3.16 -6.34 -6.60
C SER A 258 4.27 -5.63 -7.35
N HIS A 259 5.36 -6.34 -7.63
CA HIS A 259 6.44 -5.86 -8.49
C HIS A 259 7.14 -7.04 -9.14
N ILE A 260 7.82 -6.78 -10.25
CA ILE A 260 8.67 -7.78 -10.90
C ILE A 260 9.92 -7.97 -10.03
N HIS A 261 10.09 -9.17 -9.52
CA HIS A 261 11.27 -9.56 -8.75
C HIS A 261 12.45 -9.87 -9.67
N SER A 262 12.20 -10.66 -10.72
CA SER A 262 13.18 -11.00 -11.75
C SER A 262 12.46 -11.45 -13.02
N TYR A 263 13.15 -11.37 -14.14
CA TYR A 263 12.72 -11.98 -15.40
C TYR A 263 13.90 -12.52 -16.18
N GLU A 264 13.64 -13.53 -17.00
CA GLU A 264 14.56 -14.09 -17.98
C GLU A 264 13.87 -14.11 -19.33
N MET A 265 14.62 -13.77 -20.39
CA MET A 265 14.14 -13.74 -21.76
C MET A 265 15.16 -14.39 -22.68
N GLU A 266 14.73 -15.39 -23.43
CA GLU A 266 15.57 -16.09 -24.40
C GLU A 266 14.95 -16.03 -25.80
N VAL A 267 15.78 -15.78 -26.81
CA VAL A 267 15.39 -15.88 -28.22
C VAL A 267 15.51 -17.31 -28.67
N LYS A 268 14.43 -17.84 -29.25
CA LYS A 268 14.38 -19.22 -29.76
C LYS A 268 13.95 -19.25 -31.23
N PRO A 269 14.42 -20.25 -32.00
CA PRO A 269 13.94 -20.46 -33.35
C PRO A 269 12.50 -20.97 -33.35
N ASP A 270 11.74 -20.57 -34.36
CA ASP A 270 10.42 -21.11 -34.67
C ASP A 270 10.53 -22.45 -35.46
N GLU A 271 9.39 -22.93 -35.98
CA GLU A 271 9.30 -24.19 -36.73
C GLU A 271 10.10 -24.16 -38.03
N ASP A 272 10.35 -22.98 -38.60
CA ASP A 272 11.14 -22.76 -39.84
C ASP A 272 12.63 -22.56 -39.51
N GLY A 273 13.01 -22.53 -38.23
CA GLY A 273 14.38 -22.32 -37.76
C GLY A 273 14.80 -20.85 -37.73
N GLU A 274 13.85 -19.93 -37.79
CA GLU A 274 14.07 -18.50 -37.70
C GLU A 274 13.90 -17.99 -36.27
N ASP A 275 14.78 -17.13 -35.77
CA ASP A 275 14.76 -16.56 -34.41
C ASP A 275 13.60 -15.55 -34.24
N ARG A 276 12.41 -16.08 -33.95
CA ARG A 276 11.13 -15.35 -33.87
C ARG A 276 10.36 -15.58 -32.59
N ILE A 277 10.84 -16.42 -31.68
CA ILE A 277 10.17 -16.71 -30.42
C ILE A 277 10.96 -16.08 -29.29
N LEU A 278 10.27 -15.36 -28.42
CA LEU A 278 10.76 -14.93 -27.11
C LEU A 278 10.17 -15.86 -26.05
N ASP A 279 10.99 -16.72 -25.46
CA ASP A 279 10.62 -17.52 -24.29
C ASP A 279 10.86 -16.65 -23.06
N VAL A 280 9.79 -16.34 -22.32
CA VAL A 280 9.82 -15.37 -21.22
C VAL A 280 9.39 -16.05 -19.93
N GLU A 281 10.21 -15.90 -18.91
CA GLU A 281 9.90 -16.30 -17.54
C GLU A 281 9.96 -15.07 -16.63
N VAL A 282 8.87 -14.77 -15.92
CA VAL A 282 8.77 -13.63 -15.00
C VAL A 282 8.40 -14.13 -13.61
N VAL A 283 9.11 -13.65 -12.61
CA VAL A 283 8.81 -13.88 -11.19
C VAL A 283 8.23 -12.58 -10.62
N ILE A 284 6.97 -12.64 -10.21
CA ILE A 284 6.26 -11.52 -9.61
C ILE A 284 6.25 -11.70 -8.10
N ALA A 285 6.73 -10.72 -7.37
CA ALA A 285 6.67 -10.71 -5.90
C ALA A 285 5.43 -9.95 -5.41
N PHE A 286 4.81 -10.48 -4.37
CA PHE A 286 3.62 -9.93 -3.73
C PHE A 286 3.89 -9.70 -2.25
N ALA A 287 3.57 -8.51 -1.75
CA ALA A 287 3.42 -8.22 -0.33
C ALA A 287 1.92 -8.08 -0.04
N ILE A 288 1.39 -8.98 0.79
CA ILE A 288 -0.05 -9.18 1.00
C ILE A 288 -0.37 -8.89 2.45
N SER A 289 -1.33 -8.01 2.71
CA SER A 289 -1.99 -7.83 3.99
C SER A 289 -3.49 -8.03 3.80
N ALA A 290 -4.10 -8.88 4.63
CA ALA A 290 -5.53 -9.16 4.58
C ALA A 290 -6.18 -8.73 5.88
N TYR A 291 -7.31 -8.03 5.76
CA TYR A 291 -8.08 -7.48 6.86
C TYR A 291 -9.49 -8.06 6.89
N GLY A 292 -9.98 -8.36 8.10
CA GLY A 292 -11.36 -8.72 8.35
C GLY A 292 -12.05 -7.64 9.17
N GLN A 293 -13.32 -7.38 8.89
CA GLN A 293 -14.16 -6.48 9.69
C GLN A 293 -15.06 -7.32 10.60
N GLU A 294 -15.16 -6.93 11.86
CA GLU A 294 -16.06 -7.56 12.82
C GLU A 294 -16.65 -6.53 13.78
N GLN A 295 -17.76 -6.90 14.39
CA GLN A 295 -18.36 -6.14 15.49
C GLN A 295 -17.94 -6.74 16.81
N MET A 296 -17.37 -5.91 17.68
CA MET A 296 -16.96 -6.27 19.01
C MET A 296 -17.85 -5.58 20.05
N GLU A 297 -18.45 -6.35 20.96
CA GLU A 297 -19.12 -5.80 22.12
C GLU A 297 -18.10 -5.56 23.24
N VAL A 298 -17.79 -4.31 23.52
CA VAL A 298 -16.85 -3.91 24.57
C VAL A 298 -17.61 -3.55 25.83
N LEU A 299 -17.16 -4.10 26.96
CA LEU A 299 -17.66 -3.78 28.30
C LEU A 299 -17.22 -2.36 28.65
N THR A 300 -18.18 -1.43 28.77
CA THR A 300 -17.92 -0.03 29.10
C THR A 300 -18.09 0.29 30.56
N ASP A 301 -18.93 -0.47 31.29
CA ASP A 301 -19.14 -0.32 32.70
C ASP A 301 -19.78 -1.59 33.28
N PHE A 302 -19.64 -1.79 34.60
CA PHE A 302 -20.35 -2.84 35.34
C PHE A 302 -20.44 -2.47 36.81
N TYR A 303 -21.38 -3.08 37.53
CA TYR A 303 -21.50 -3.01 39.00
C TYR A 303 -22.13 -4.29 39.55
N SER A 304 -21.96 -4.52 40.83
CA SER A 304 -22.65 -5.58 41.58
C SER A 304 -23.56 -4.98 42.65
N THR A 305 -24.65 -5.65 42.94
CA THR A 305 -25.57 -5.26 44.03
C THR A 305 -25.08 -5.75 45.40
N SER A 306 -24.17 -6.73 45.43
CA SER A 306 -23.65 -7.36 46.64
C SER A 306 -22.25 -6.89 47.06
N LYS A 307 -21.42 -6.42 46.10
CA LYS A 307 -20.04 -5.97 46.32
C LYS A 307 -19.82 -4.60 45.73
N ARG A 308 -18.88 -3.86 46.30
CA ARG A 308 -18.40 -2.62 45.69
C ARG A 308 -17.33 -2.94 44.67
N CYS A 309 -17.64 -2.73 43.37
CA CYS A 309 -16.74 -2.98 42.27
C CYS A 309 -16.41 -1.66 41.60
N THR A 310 -15.11 -1.43 41.35
CA THR A 310 -14.62 -0.25 40.63
C THR A 310 -13.86 -0.73 39.40
N PRO A 311 -14.35 -0.44 38.18
CA PRO A 311 -13.60 -0.73 36.95
C PRO A 311 -12.32 0.09 36.90
N VAL A 312 -11.21 -0.54 36.46
CA VAL A 312 -9.94 0.11 36.16
C VAL A 312 -9.87 0.24 34.63
N TYR A 313 -9.67 1.46 34.15
CA TYR A 313 -9.63 1.76 32.72
C TYR A 313 -8.21 1.99 32.24
N GLU A 314 -7.93 1.49 31.03
CA GLU A 314 -6.72 1.79 30.25
C GLU A 314 -7.13 2.21 28.85
N MET A 315 -6.35 3.10 28.23
CA MET A 315 -6.58 3.48 26.83
C MET A 315 -6.08 2.36 25.92
N SER A 316 -6.91 1.92 25.00
CA SER A 316 -6.56 0.94 23.97
C SER A 316 -6.84 1.53 22.60
N TYR A 317 -5.96 1.19 21.66
CA TYR A 317 -6.00 1.64 20.28
C TYR A 317 -6.80 0.65 19.44
N PHE A 318 -7.67 1.18 18.57
CA PHE A 318 -8.47 0.40 17.63
C PHE A 318 -8.42 1.04 16.25
N GLU A 319 -8.44 0.19 15.21
CA GLU A 319 -8.57 0.60 13.82
C GLU A 319 -9.93 0.17 13.27
N ASN A 320 -10.54 1.04 12.48
CA ASN A 320 -11.73 0.74 11.70
C ASN A 320 -11.51 1.09 10.24
N LEU A 321 -11.79 0.16 9.33
CA LEU A 321 -11.69 0.38 7.90
C LEU A 321 -12.84 1.28 7.42
N LEU A 322 -12.51 2.49 6.98
CA LEU A 322 -13.46 3.43 6.40
C LEU A 322 -13.79 3.08 4.96
N LEU A 323 -12.76 2.80 4.16
CA LEU A 323 -12.90 2.57 2.74
C LEU A 323 -11.75 1.75 2.17
N LYS A 324 -12.08 0.82 1.28
CA LYS A 324 -11.18 0.37 0.21
C LYS A 324 -11.81 0.72 -1.13
N ASN A 325 -11.07 1.44 -1.97
CA ASN A 325 -11.54 1.82 -3.29
C ASN A 325 -10.40 1.84 -4.31
N ARG A 326 -10.70 1.44 -5.53
CA ARG A 326 -9.80 1.48 -6.68
C ARG A 326 -10.44 2.38 -7.74
N ASN A 327 -9.89 3.58 -7.87
CA ASN A 327 -10.38 4.60 -8.80
C ASN A 327 -9.48 4.69 -10.03
N LYS A 328 -10.11 4.86 -11.21
CA LYS A 328 -9.38 5.13 -12.45
C LYS A 328 -9.50 6.61 -12.80
N SER A 329 -8.36 7.24 -13.08
CA SER A 329 -8.25 8.63 -13.52
C SER A 329 -7.61 8.69 -14.90
N ARG A 330 -8.13 9.57 -15.78
CA ARG A 330 -7.56 9.78 -17.10
C ARG A 330 -6.70 11.03 -17.09
N VAL A 331 -5.50 10.89 -17.65
CA VAL A 331 -4.55 11.99 -17.84
C VAL A 331 -4.23 12.05 -19.32
N ASP A 332 -4.38 13.20 -19.91
CA ASP A 332 -4.04 13.45 -21.30
C ASP A 332 -3.24 14.74 -21.45
N GLY A 333 -2.38 14.78 -22.44
CA GLY A 333 -1.57 15.95 -22.72
C GLY A 333 -0.64 15.77 -23.91
N LYS A 334 0.08 16.83 -24.21
CA LYS A 334 0.99 16.89 -25.36
C LYS A 334 2.43 17.06 -24.90
N ILE A 335 3.32 16.31 -25.53
CA ILE A 335 4.76 16.40 -25.30
C ILE A 335 5.44 16.77 -26.61
N LEU A 336 6.32 17.75 -26.54
CA LEU A 336 7.12 18.18 -27.70
C LEU A 336 8.29 17.21 -27.88
N LEU A 337 8.43 16.71 -29.10
CA LEU A 337 9.56 15.93 -29.56
C LEU A 337 10.62 16.84 -30.21
N ASP A 338 11.85 16.37 -30.30
CA ASP A 338 12.93 17.13 -30.95
C ASP A 338 12.68 17.20 -32.46
N GLU A 339 12.30 18.38 -32.94
CA GLU A 339 12.03 18.66 -34.35
C GLU A 339 13.26 18.38 -35.25
N SER A 340 14.46 18.57 -34.73
CA SER A 340 15.70 18.30 -35.48
C SER A 340 15.88 16.82 -35.84
N ARG A 341 15.23 15.92 -35.09
CA ARG A 341 15.24 14.47 -35.30
C ARG A 341 14.18 13.98 -36.27
N GLN A 342 13.22 14.84 -36.67
CA GLN A 342 12.11 14.51 -37.57
C GLN A 342 11.44 13.19 -37.21
N PRO A 343 10.60 13.16 -36.16
CA PRO A 343 9.94 11.95 -35.66
C PRO A 343 9.10 11.28 -36.78
N LEU A 344 9.24 9.95 -36.91
CA LEU A 344 8.49 9.15 -37.88
C LEU A 344 7.39 8.34 -37.23
N GLN A 345 7.69 7.67 -36.12
CA GLN A 345 6.77 6.78 -35.42
C GLN A 345 7.17 6.68 -33.96
N ILE A 346 6.19 6.72 -33.06
CA ILE A 346 6.38 6.38 -31.66
C ILE A 346 6.43 4.85 -31.55
N TRP A 347 7.47 4.33 -30.90
CA TRP A 347 7.66 2.90 -30.70
C TRP A 347 7.24 2.47 -29.29
N LYS A 348 7.53 3.30 -28.28
CA LYS A 348 7.15 3.01 -26.89
C LYS A 348 6.86 4.30 -26.14
N VAL A 349 5.86 4.24 -25.29
CA VAL A 349 5.61 5.25 -24.26
C VAL A 349 5.56 4.55 -22.92
N ASN A 350 6.37 5.01 -21.99
CA ASN A 350 6.36 4.60 -20.60
C ASN A 350 5.92 5.76 -19.73
N GLY A 351 5.21 5.46 -18.65
CA GLY A 351 4.79 6.44 -17.67
C GLY A 351 4.97 5.92 -16.26
N GLU A 352 5.41 6.79 -15.36
CA GLU A 352 5.50 6.54 -13.94
C GLU A 352 4.76 7.63 -13.20
N ALA A 353 3.77 7.25 -12.38
CA ALA A 353 2.98 8.21 -11.62
C ALA A 353 3.61 8.42 -10.24
N ARG A 354 3.86 9.69 -9.89
CA ARG A 354 4.38 10.11 -8.60
C ARG A 354 3.38 11.01 -7.90
N VAL A 355 3.13 10.73 -6.63
CA VAL A 355 2.27 11.58 -5.77
C VAL A 355 3.15 12.62 -5.09
N ASP A 356 2.83 13.90 -5.30
CA ASP A 356 3.54 15.01 -4.66
C ASP A 356 2.84 15.44 -3.37
N GLU A 357 1.49 15.47 -3.34
CA GLU A 357 0.73 15.92 -2.17
C GLU A 357 -0.57 15.12 -2.00
N LYS A 358 -0.93 14.90 -0.72
CA LYS A 358 -2.23 14.37 -0.29
C LYS A 358 -2.88 15.38 0.65
N ARG A 359 -4.03 15.93 0.29
CA ARG A 359 -4.78 16.88 1.11
C ARG A 359 -6.08 16.25 1.59
N VAL A 360 -6.21 16.12 2.91
CA VAL A 360 -7.43 15.60 3.55
C VAL A 360 -8.45 16.74 3.64
N GLY A 361 -9.60 16.58 2.97
CA GLY A 361 -10.75 17.46 3.01
C GLY A 361 -11.83 16.97 3.99
N LYS A 362 -13.05 17.43 3.79
CA LYS A 362 -14.21 16.90 4.50
C LYS A 362 -14.79 15.77 3.68
N ASP A 363 -14.73 14.55 4.21
CA ASP A 363 -15.21 13.33 3.54
C ASP A 363 -14.53 13.03 2.19
N SER A 364 -13.35 13.60 1.94
CA SER A 364 -12.57 13.33 0.72
C SER A 364 -11.07 13.54 0.91
N VAL A 365 -10.29 12.96 0.00
CA VAL A 365 -8.84 13.19 -0.12
C VAL A 365 -8.53 13.60 -1.54
N VAL A 366 -7.86 14.73 -1.69
CA VAL A 366 -7.34 15.21 -2.97
C VAL A 366 -5.89 14.75 -3.10
N VAL A 367 -5.62 14.05 -4.17
CA VAL A 367 -4.29 13.54 -4.54
C VAL A 367 -3.78 14.35 -5.72
N GLU A 368 -2.66 15.02 -5.55
CA GLU A 368 -1.95 15.74 -6.60
C GLU A 368 -0.62 15.07 -6.90
N GLY A 369 -0.25 15.05 -8.17
CA GLY A 369 1.00 14.43 -8.58
C GLY A 369 1.37 14.70 -10.02
N ILE A 370 2.41 14.03 -10.46
CA ILE A 370 2.98 14.14 -11.80
C ILE A 370 3.09 12.75 -12.41
N LEU A 371 2.67 12.63 -13.66
CA LEU A 371 2.97 11.50 -14.52
C LEU A 371 4.24 11.82 -15.31
N ASP A 372 5.36 11.21 -14.93
CA ASP A 372 6.62 11.26 -15.67
C ASP A 372 6.53 10.35 -16.89
N ILE A 373 6.82 10.88 -18.08
CA ILE A 373 6.63 10.20 -19.35
C ILE A 373 7.96 10.11 -20.08
N ASN A 374 8.23 8.93 -20.63
CA ASN A 374 9.36 8.67 -21.50
C ASN A 374 8.87 8.09 -22.82
N ILE A 375 9.22 8.74 -23.92
CA ILE A 375 8.79 8.38 -25.28
C ILE A 375 10.00 7.95 -26.07
N LEU A 376 9.98 6.71 -26.59
CA LEU A 376 10.95 6.20 -27.54
C LEU A 376 10.33 6.26 -28.94
N TYR A 377 11.01 6.90 -29.91
CA TYR A 377 10.48 7.08 -31.22
C TYR A 377 11.55 6.91 -32.31
N GLN A 378 11.11 6.51 -33.50
CA GLN A 378 11.94 6.43 -34.68
C GLN A 378 12.20 7.84 -35.23
N SER A 379 13.46 8.10 -35.55
CA SER A 379 13.92 9.32 -36.21
C SER A 379 14.21 9.07 -37.68
N SER A 380 14.09 10.09 -38.50
CA SER A 380 14.52 10.03 -39.92
C SER A 380 16.05 10.16 -40.12
N ASP A 381 16.79 10.49 -39.05
CA ASP A 381 18.24 10.59 -39.08
C ASP A 381 18.88 9.19 -39.14
N ALA A 382 19.44 8.83 -40.28
CA ALA A 382 20.09 7.53 -40.47
C ALA A 382 21.28 7.27 -39.52
N GLN A 383 21.90 8.33 -38.97
CA GLN A 383 22.99 8.20 -37.99
C GLN A 383 22.51 8.09 -36.56
N ALA A 384 21.26 8.44 -36.30
CA ALA A 384 20.58 8.30 -35.01
C ALA A 384 19.11 7.92 -35.26
N PRO A 385 18.84 6.68 -35.72
CA PRO A 385 17.51 6.26 -36.17
C PRO A 385 16.51 6.13 -35.01
N LEU A 386 16.97 6.23 -33.79
CA LEU A 386 16.19 6.19 -32.55
C LEU A 386 16.45 7.46 -31.75
N ALA A 387 15.39 7.97 -31.12
CA ALA A 387 15.48 9.10 -30.19
C ALA A 387 14.48 8.93 -29.06
N ALA A 388 14.74 9.60 -27.94
CA ALA A 388 13.83 9.65 -26.82
C ALA A 388 13.46 11.08 -26.47
N ALA A 389 12.27 11.23 -25.86
CA ALA A 389 11.81 12.48 -25.27
C ALA A 389 11.23 12.21 -23.90
N LYS A 390 11.44 13.12 -22.97
CA LYS A 390 10.85 13.10 -21.62
C LYS A 390 9.83 14.22 -21.48
N GLY A 391 8.78 13.98 -20.72
CA GLY A 391 7.78 14.98 -20.42
C GLY A 391 7.08 14.69 -19.11
N MET A 392 6.34 15.65 -18.61
CA MET A 392 5.61 15.55 -17.37
C MET A 392 4.18 16.05 -17.55
N LEU A 393 3.21 15.30 -17.08
CA LEU A 393 1.81 15.70 -17.07
C LEU A 393 1.30 15.72 -15.62
N PRO A 394 0.81 16.87 -15.12
CA PRO A 394 0.23 16.94 -13.80
C PRO A 394 -1.12 16.23 -13.76
N PHE A 395 -1.46 15.62 -12.64
CA PHE A 395 -2.79 15.10 -12.38
C PHE A 395 -3.29 15.53 -11.00
N GLU A 396 -4.60 15.66 -10.89
CA GLU A 396 -5.31 15.90 -9.65
C GLU A 396 -6.54 15.00 -9.63
N GLN A 397 -6.71 14.26 -8.52
CA GLN A 397 -7.85 13.37 -8.35
C GLN A 397 -8.43 13.49 -6.95
N GLU A 398 -9.73 13.72 -6.85
CA GLU A 398 -10.47 13.66 -5.59
C GLU A 398 -11.06 12.27 -5.38
N VAL A 399 -10.77 11.68 -4.21
CA VAL A 399 -11.32 10.39 -3.77
C VAL A 399 -12.25 10.66 -2.59
N GLN A 400 -13.53 10.27 -2.72
CA GLN A 400 -14.52 10.40 -1.64
C GLN A 400 -14.30 9.30 -0.60
N ILE A 401 -14.09 9.69 0.65
CA ILE A 401 -13.87 8.81 1.80
C ILE A 401 -14.72 9.33 2.96
N PRO A 402 -15.95 8.82 3.12
CA PRO A 402 -16.81 9.25 4.22
C PRO A 402 -16.17 9.01 5.58
N GLY A 403 -16.19 10.02 6.45
CA GLY A 403 -15.62 9.94 7.79
C GLY A 403 -14.11 10.17 7.88
N VAL A 404 -13.41 10.41 6.77
CA VAL A 404 -11.97 10.68 6.80
C VAL A 404 -11.65 11.95 7.61
N SER A 405 -10.61 11.87 8.41
CA SER A 405 -10.07 12.97 9.20
C SER A 405 -8.56 13.12 8.97
N LYS A 406 -7.96 14.15 9.56
CA LYS A 406 -6.49 14.33 9.48
C LYS A 406 -5.69 13.25 10.21
N ASP A 407 -6.35 12.57 11.15
CA ASP A 407 -5.74 11.52 11.98
C ASP A 407 -5.96 10.12 11.37
N SER A 408 -6.70 10.03 10.24
CA SER A 408 -6.91 8.77 9.52
C SER A 408 -5.63 8.29 8.85
N ASP A 409 -5.34 6.99 8.91
CA ASP A 409 -4.27 6.36 8.12
C ASP A 409 -4.75 6.11 6.69
N ILE A 410 -4.20 6.86 5.74
CA ILE A 410 -4.54 6.78 4.32
C ILE A 410 -3.37 6.17 3.57
N ARG A 411 -3.54 4.92 3.17
CA ARG A 411 -2.61 4.17 2.33
C ARG A 411 -3.05 4.31 0.89
N LEU A 412 -2.22 4.98 0.10
CA LEU A 412 -2.46 5.27 -1.30
C LEU A 412 -1.34 4.68 -2.14
N ASP A 413 -1.72 3.94 -3.17
CA ASP A 413 -0.85 3.50 -4.24
C ASP A 413 -1.38 4.03 -5.57
N VAL A 414 -0.48 4.55 -6.42
CA VAL A 414 -0.83 5.09 -7.74
C VAL A 414 0.01 4.40 -8.79
N SER A 415 -0.64 3.80 -9.75
CA SER A 415 0.01 3.10 -10.85
C SER A 415 -0.56 3.53 -12.20
N VAL A 416 0.24 3.32 -13.25
CA VAL A 416 -0.20 3.52 -14.63
C VAL A 416 -0.73 2.18 -15.15
N GLU A 417 -2.03 2.13 -15.47
CA GLU A 417 -2.67 0.92 -16.02
C GLU A 417 -2.52 0.88 -17.54
N GLN A 418 -2.72 2.01 -18.20
CA GLN A 418 -2.58 2.13 -19.66
C GLN A 418 -1.90 3.44 -20.00
N ILE A 419 -1.00 3.40 -20.97
CA ILE A 419 -0.42 4.60 -21.56
C ILE A 419 -0.24 4.40 -23.05
N SER A 420 -0.54 5.42 -23.82
CA SER A 420 -0.35 5.43 -25.28
C SER A 420 0.06 6.79 -25.78
N GLY A 421 0.78 6.81 -26.87
CA GLY A 421 1.19 8.05 -27.56
C GLY A 421 0.93 7.97 -29.05
N THR A 422 0.43 9.05 -29.61
CA THR A 422 0.20 9.19 -31.05
C THR A 422 0.92 10.43 -31.54
N LEU A 423 1.69 10.29 -32.63
CA LEU A 423 2.36 11.42 -33.26
C LEU A 423 1.34 12.36 -33.91
N LEU A 424 1.33 13.63 -33.50
CA LEU A 424 0.52 14.69 -34.09
C LEU A 424 1.42 15.70 -34.83
N GLY A 425 1.11 15.92 -36.11
CA GLY A 425 1.93 16.83 -36.91
C GLY A 425 3.36 16.34 -37.07
N GLU A 426 4.33 17.25 -36.94
CA GLU A 426 5.74 16.96 -37.21
C GLU A 426 6.57 16.67 -35.94
N ASN A 427 6.12 17.17 -34.76
CA ASN A 427 6.94 17.11 -33.56
C ASN A 427 6.14 17.11 -32.25
N GLU A 428 4.85 16.79 -32.25
CA GLU A 428 4.04 16.62 -31.04
C GLU A 428 3.64 15.16 -30.83
N ALA A 429 3.74 14.68 -29.60
CA ALA A 429 3.14 13.42 -29.17
C ALA A 429 1.90 13.72 -28.32
N ASP A 430 0.72 13.22 -28.72
CA ASP A 430 -0.51 13.21 -27.93
C ASP A 430 -0.49 11.98 -27.03
N ILE A 431 -0.42 12.21 -25.73
CA ILE A 431 -0.32 11.17 -24.70
C ILE A 431 -1.66 10.98 -24.02
N LYS A 432 -2.05 9.74 -23.86
CA LYS A 432 -3.24 9.34 -23.09
C LYS A 432 -2.85 8.25 -22.10
N ALA A 433 -3.15 8.48 -20.83
CA ALA A 433 -2.87 7.55 -19.77
C ALA A 433 -4.11 7.31 -18.89
N VAL A 434 -4.20 6.12 -18.34
CA VAL A 434 -5.16 5.76 -17.29
C VAL A 434 -4.35 5.44 -16.04
N LEU A 435 -4.55 6.23 -14.99
CA LEU A 435 -3.98 6.01 -13.67
C LEU A 435 -4.97 5.24 -12.81
N VAL A 436 -4.46 4.31 -12.02
CA VAL A 436 -5.23 3.61 -10.99
C VAL A 436 -4.76 4.12 -9.63
N LEU A 437 -5.70 4.63 -8.84
CA LEU A 437 -5.50 5.02 -7.46
C LEU A 437 -6.13 3.94 -6.57
N ASP A 438 -5.30 3.16 -5.92
CA ASP A 438 -5.72 2.16 -4.92
C ASP A 438 -5.64 2.80 -3.53
N VAL A 439 -6.80 2.99 -2.89
CA VAL A 439 -6.92 3.70 -1.62
C VAL A 439 -7.47 2.77 -0.57
N LEU A 440 -6.77 2.69 0.55
CA LEU A 440 -7.18 2.03 1.76
C LEU A 440 -7.11 3.03 2.91
N ALA A 441 -8.24 3.32 3.55
CA ALA A 441 -8.33 4.32 4.61
C ALA A 441 -8.84 3.70 5.91
N PHE A 442 -8.15 3.97 7.00
CA PHE A 442 -8.52 3.55 8.35
C PHE A 442 -8.78 4.76 9.23
N GLU A 443 -9.79 4.66 10.07
CA GLU A 443 -10.00 5.52 11.21
C GLU A 443 -9.31 4.91 12.42
N ASN A 444 -8.48 5.72 13.06
CA ASN A 444 -7.78 5.35 14.28
C ASN A 444 -8.45 6.03 15.45
N HIS A 445 -8.80 5.27 16.47
CA HIS A 445 -9.40 5.82 17.67
C HIS A 445 -8.90 5.13 18.94
N GLU A 446 -8.77 5.92 20.00
CA GLU A 446 -8.45 5.44 21.32
C GLU A 446 -9.72 5.36 22.15
N GLU A 447 -9.98 4.20 22.75
CA GLU A 447 -11.14 3.98 23.62
C GLU A 447 -10.67 3.54 25.01
N PRO A 448 -11.29 4.09 26.08
CA PRO A 448 -11.05 3.60 27.41
C PRO A 448 -11.71 2.22 27.58
N ILE A 449 -10.90 1.21 27.78
CA ILE A 449 -11.34 -0.17 28.02
C ILE A 449 -11.12 -0.57 29.47
N ILE A 450 -11.93 -1.50 29.95
CA ILE A 450 -11.75 -2.05 31.29
C ILE A 450 -10.61 -3.07 31.25
N SER A 451 -9.51 -2.76 31.93
CA SER A 451 -8.32 -3.61 32.05
C SER A 451 -8.31 -4.46 33.34
N GLY A 452 -9.01 -3.98 34.40
CA GLY A 452 -9.03 -4.60 35.70
C GLY A 452 -10.25 -4.25 36.50
N VAL A 453 -10.36 -4.88 37.68
CA VAL A 453 -11.43 -4.69 38.67
C VAL A 453 -10.83 -4.55 40.05
N GLU A 454 -11.22 -3.53 40.79
CA GLU A 454 -10.97 -3.42 42.21
C GLU A 454 -12.23 -3.83 42.97
N GLU A 455 -12.15 -4.91 43.77
CA GLU A 455 -13.27 -5.40 44.60
C GLU A 455 -13.07 -5.00 46.04
N GLN A 456 -14.14 -4.55 46.65
CA GLN A 456 -14.21 -4.29 48.10
C GLN A 456 -15.49 -4.89 48.64
N GLU A 457 -15.37 -5.58 49.78
CA GLU A 457 -16.56 -6.05 50.48
C GLU A 457 -17.41 -4.87 50.96
N MET A 458 -18.71 -5.03 50.86
CA MET A 458 -19.66 -4.01 51.27
C MET A 458 -19.85 -4.06 52.78
N ASP A 459 -19.76 -2.92 53.46
CA ASP A 459 -20.09 -2.84 54.89
C ASP A 459 -21.60 -2.97 55.08
N MET A 460 -22.06 -4.23 55.23
CA MET A 460 -23.47 -4.56 55.41
C MET A 460 -24.05 -3.93 56.67
N ALA A 461 -23.24 -3.69 57.74
CA ALA A 461 -23.70 -3.05 58.97
C ALA A 461 -23.94 -1.54 58.79
N ALA A 462 -23.17 -0.88 57.94
CA ALA A 462 -23.41 0.50 57.56
C ALA A 462 -24.63 0.62 56.63
N ARG A 463 -24.78 -0.30 55.67
CA ARG A 463 -25.89 -0.34 54.71
C ARG A 463 -27.25 -0.59 55.38
N ALA A 464 -27.32 -1.45 56.41
CA ALA A 464 -28.54 -1.72 57.15
C ALA A 464 -29.08 -0.50 57.94
N LYS A 465 -28.25 0.54 58.15
CA LYS A 465 -28.65 1.79 58.80
C LYS A 465 -29.17 2.84 57.84
N GLU A 466 -28.99 2.63 56.54
CA GLU A 466 -29.50 3.54 55.52
C GLU A 466 -31.01 3.34 55.30
N PRO A 467 -31.74 4.39 54.87
CA PRO A 467 -33.18 4.27 54.60
C PRO A 467 -33.44 3.21 53.50
N GLY A 468 -34.42 2.31 53.75
CA GLY A 468 -34.82 1.30 52.75
C GLY A 468 -35.54 1.87 51.52
N MET A 469 -36.00 3.14 51.61
CA MET A 469 -36.60 3.91 50.53
C MET A 469 -35.98 5.29 50.47
N VAL A 470 -35.60 5.74 49.25
CA VAL A 470 -35.00 7.05 49.00
C VAL A 470 -35.71 7.73 47.83
N GLY A 471 -36.17 8.97 48.05
CA GLY A 471 -36.62 9.83 46.97
C GLY A 471 -35.39 10.50 46.32
N TYR A 472 -35.16 10.22 45.05
CA TYR A 472 -34.02 10.76 44.32
C TYR A 472 -34.48 11.74 43.23
N VAL A 473 -33.77 12.89 43.11
CA VAL A 473 -34.05 13.87 42.06
C VAL A 473 -33.00 13.72 40.97
N VAL A 474 -33.45 13.37 39.76
CA VAL A 474 -32.59 13.12 38.61
C VAL A 474 -31.84 14.40 38.21
N LYS A 475 -30.51 14.31 38.10
CA LYS A 475 -29.66 15.40 37.65
C LYS A 475 -29.55 15.43 36.11
N PRO A 476 -29.17 16.57 35.51
CA PRO A 476 -28.95 16.64 34.09
C PRO A 476 -27.88 15.67 33.59
N GLY A 477 -28.22 14.83 32.59
CA GLY A 477 -27.31 13.87 31.97
C GLY A 477 -27.21 12.50 32.68
N GLU A 478 -27.85 12.31 33.84
CA GLU A 478 -27.88 11.01 34.53
C GLU A 478 -28.78 10.01 33.79
N GLN A 479 -28.31 8.79 33.65
CA GLN A 479 -29.06 7.65 33.12
C GLN A 479 -29.56 6.78 34.26
N LEU A 480 -30.57 5.97 33.98
CA LEU A 480 -31.12 5.01 34.96
C LEU A 480 -30.04 4.05 35.50
N TRP A 481 -29.08 3.68 34.63
CA TRP A 481 -27.89 2.91 34.96
C TRP A 481 -27.04 3.56 36.06
N ASP A 482 -26.76 4.85 35.98
CA ASP A 482 -25.91 5.57 36.92
C ASP A 482 -26.56 5.59 38.32
N ILE A 483 -27.88 5.77 38.36
CA ILE A 483 -28.68 5.78 39.58
C ILE A 483 -28.73 4.37 40.19
N ALA A 484 -28.99 3.34 39.36
CA ALA A 484 -29.02 1.95 39.83
C ALA A 484 -27.67 1.53 40.43
N LYS A 485 -26.56 1.86 39.77
CA LYS A 485 -25.18 1.65 40.25
C LYS A 485 -24.92 2.37 41.58
N GLN A 486 -25.36 3.63 41.71
CA GLN A 486 -25.16 4.44 42.90
C GLN A 486 -25.87 3.85 44.11
N PHE A 487 -27.06 3.28 43.92
CA PHE A 487 -27.89 2.74 45.00
C PHE A 487 -27.79 1.22 45.14
N TYR A 488 -26.93 0.56 44.38
CA TYR A 488 -26.74 -0.91 44.38
C TYR A 488 -28.06 -1.68 44.18
N THR A 489 -28.84 -1.24 43.19
CA THR A 489 -30.10 -1.87 42.77
C THR A 489 -30.07 -2.06 41.25
N THR A 490 -31.14 -2.52 40.66
CA THR A 490 -31.23 -2.74 39.22
C THR A 490 -31.99 -1.62 38.50
N SER A 491 -31.66 -1.36 37.26
CA SER A 491 -32.43 -0.42 36.43
C SER A 491 -33.89 -0.85 36.31
N ASP A 492 -34.13 -2.17 36.17
CA ASP A 492 -35.48 -2.75 36.09
C ASP A 492 -36.27 -2.51 37.36
N ALA A 493 -35.68 -2.72 38.56
CA ALA A 493 -36.34 -2.49 39.83
C ALA A 493 -36.73 -1.01 40.03
N ILE A 494 -35.88 -0.07 39.58
CA ILE A 494 -36.21 1.36 39.62
C ILE A 494 -37.34 1.66 38.62
N ALA A 495 -37.27 1.13 37.41
CA ALA A 495 -38.29 1.34 36.38
C ALA A 495 -39.66 0.81 36.80
N GLU A 496 -39.69 -0.41 37.33
CA GLU A 496 -40.92 -1.05 37.82
C GLU A 496 -41.53 -0.29 39.03
N THR A 497 -40.71 0.10 40.00
CA THR A 497 -41.15 0.86 41.16
C THR A 497 -41.78 2.19 40.81
N ASN A 498 -41.23 2.86 39.75
CA ASN A 498 -41.69 4.18 39.31
C ASN A 498 -42.63 4.12 38.11
N GLN A 499 -43.00 2.94 37.62
CA GLN A 499 -43.88 2.73 36.44
C GLN A 499 -43.38 3.51 35.22
N LEU A 500 -42.03 3.44 34.95
CA LEU A 500 -41.44 4.08 33.79
C LEU A 500 -41.74 3.24 32.55
N GLU A 501 -42.30 3.87 31.52
CA GLU A 501 -42.55 3.22 30.21
C GLU A 501 -41.29 3.21 29.33
N GLU A 502 -40.36 4.15 29.59
CA GLU A 502 -39.09 4.30 28.86
C GLU A 502 -37.95 4.52 29.87
N GLU A 503 -36.74 4.10 29.52
CA GLU A 503 -35.53 4.32 30.32
C GLU A 503 -35.03 5.78 30.30
N THR A 504 -35.63 6.64 29.47
CA THR A 504 -35.29 8.05 29.33
C THR A 504 -35.77 8.86 30.52
N LEU A 505 -34.81 9.45 31.25
CA LEU A 505 -35.09 10.29 32.43
C LEU A 505 -35.10 11.78 32.07
N THR A 506 -35.96 12.54 32.72
CA THR A 506 -35.97 14.01 32.60
C THR A 506 -35.28 14.66 33.82
N PRO A 507 -34.42 15.67 33.63
CA PRO A 507 -33.83 16.40 34.74
C PRO A 507 -34.89 16.99 35.68
N GLY A 508 -34.75 16.77 37.00
CA GLY A 508 -35.72 17.20 37.97
C GLY A 508 -36.84 16.18 38.24
N GLN A 509 -36.91 15.08 37.51
CA GLN A 509 -37.83 13.97 37.80
C GLN A 509 -37.50 13.36 39.15
N ILE A 510 -38.54 13.03 39.95
CA ILE A 510 -38.37 12.37 41.24
C ILE A 510 -38.59 10.88 41.08
N LEU A 511 -37.61 10.11 41.46
CA LEU A 511 -37.66 8.63 41.47
C LEU A 511 -37.71 8.12 42.88
N LEU A 512 -38.55 7.11 43.12
CA LEU A 512 -38.53 6.33 44.33
C LEU A 512 -37.59 5.14 44.15
N ILE A 513 -36.58 5.05 44.98
CA ILE A 513 -35.60 3.96 44.95
C ILE A 513 -35.84 3.09 46.18
N VAL A 514 -36.15 1.83 45.94
CA VAL A 514 -36.32 0.82 46.98
C VAL A 514 -35.06 -0.02 47.02
N LYS A 515 -34.38 -0.08 48.14
CA LYS A 515 -33.21 -0.93 48.35
C LYS A 515 -33.69 -2.34 48.69
N GLU A 516 -33.31 -3.31 47.87
CA GLU A 516 -33.49 -4.71 48.20
C GLU A 516 -32.60 -5.06 49.41
N MET A 517 -33.22 -5.41 50.53
CA MET A 517 -32.51 -6.01 51.65
C MET A 517 -32.66 -7.53 51.54
N GLU A 518 -31.58 -8.22 51.15
CA GLU A 518 -31.54 -9.67 51.35
C GLU A 518 -31.84 -10.00 52.79
N GLN A 519 -32.89 -10.77 53.00
CA GLN A 519 -33.17 -11.35 54.30
C GLN A 519 -32.01 -12.29 54.65
N ALA A 520 -31.19 -11.89 55.63
CA ALA A 520 -30.21 -12.79 56.23
C ALA A 520 -30.96 -13.99 56.79
N GLY A 521 -30.87 -15.12 56.03
CA GLY A 521 -31.36 -16.42 56.47
C GLY A 521 -30.40 -17.08 57.45
#